data_473262a16acbf66def004a4368dfcb66
#
_entry.id   473262a16acbf66def004a4368dfcb66
#
_cell.length_a   1.000
_cell.length_b   1.000
_cell.length_c   1.000
_cell.angle_alpha   90.00
_cell.angle_beta   90.00
_cell.angle_gamma   90.00
#
_symmetry.space_group_name_H-M   'P 1'
#
loop_
_entity.id
_entity.type
_entity.pdbx_description
1 polymer ?
#
loop_
_entity_poly.entity_id
_entity_poly.type
_entity_poly.pdbx_seq_one_letter_code
_entity_poly.pdbx_strand_id
1 'polypeptide(L)'
;SKMPIFDTLSPELTERIREDNRTGRYPRFAFEDADALRREERPDDLSLFRQPPFVYDIQKILNCPFFNRYSDKTQVFSLFKNDDISRRSLHVQMVSRIARTIGQSLHLNLDLIEAIALGHDIGHPPFAHAGEHYLDGIVFDRTGRHFDHAVHSVRVLDGVFPYNMTLQTLNGIVSHNAVLDRCEYAPKAA
;
A
#
# COMPACT_ATOMS: atom_id res chain seq x y z
N SER A 1 -8.02 0.66 35.28
CA SER A 1 -7.69 0.87 33.86
C SER A 1 -9.01 0.91 33.11
N LYS A 2 -9.45 2.11 32.71
CA LYS A 2 -10.65 2.26 31.87
C LYS A 2 -10.27 1.75 30.48
N MET A 3 -11.02 0.76 29.97
CA MET A 3 -10.93 0.38 28.56
C MET A 3 -11.22 1.61 27.69
N PRO A 4 -10.49 1.82 26.57
CA PRO A 4 -10.81 2.89 25.65
C PRO A 4 -12.25 2.70 25.17
N ILE A 5 -13.06 3.75 25.32
CA ILE A 5 -14.39 3.80 24.72
C ILE A 5 -14.14 4.02 23.23
N PHE A 6 -14.37 2.99 22.42
CA PHE A 6 -14.42 3.16 20.98
C PHE A 6 -15.66 3.96 20.65
N ASP A 7 -15.49 5.10 19.99
CA ASP A 7 -16.62 5.85 19.49
C ASP A 7 -17.40 4.98 18.50
N THR A 8 -18.68 4.85 18.74
CA THR A 8 -19.58 4.18 17.80
C THR A 8 -19.82 5.08 16.60
N LEU A 9 -19.92 4.48 15.43
CA LEU A 9 -20.31 5.20 14.21
C LEU A 9 -21.64 5.93 14.44
N SER A 10 -21.79 7.11 13.83
CA SER A 10 -23.08 7.81 13.89
C SER A 10 -24.19 6.95 13.27
N PRO A 11 -25.45 7.08 13.74
CA PRO A 11 -26.59 6.35 13.16
C PRO A 11 -26.72 6.55 11.64
N GLU A 12 -26.51 7.78 11.16
CA GLU A 12 -26.58 8.14 9.74
C GLU A 12 -25.51 7.42 8.92
N LEU A 13 -24.28 7.37 9.43
CA LEU A 13 -23.18 6.69 8.76
C LEU A 13 -23.40 5.17 8.78
N THR A 14 -23.89 4.63 9.88
CA THR A 14 -24.22 3.20 9.99
C THR A 14 -25.30 2.81 9.00
N GLU A 15 -26.36 3.61 8.85
CA GLU A 15 -27.44 3.33 7.88
C GLU A 15 -26.95 3.46 6.44
N ARG A 16 -26.10 4.43 6.16
CA ARG A 16 -25.52 4.58 4.82
C ARG A 16 -24.63 3.37 4.44
N ILE A 17 -23.81 2.87 5.36
CA ILE A 17 -23.02 1.65 5.12
C ILE A 17 -23.94 0.45 4.88
N ARG A 18 -25.02 0.30 5.63
CA ARG A 18 -25.99 -0.76 5.42
C ARG A 18 -26.66 -0.68 4.05
N GLU A 19 -27.03 0.51 3.62
CA GLU A 19 -27.65 0.72 2.30
C GLU A 19 -26.68 0.45 1.16
N ASP A 20 -25.44 0.93 1.25
CA ASP A 20 -24.40 0.65 0.26
C ASP A 20 -24.12 -0.86 0.15
N ASN A 21 -24.04 -1.56 1.27
CA ASN A 21 -23.88 -3.01 1.30
C ASN A 21 -25.11 -3.74 0.71
N ARG A 22 -26.33 -3.26 0.95
CA ARG A 22 -27.56 -3.85 0.43
C ARG A 22 -27.73 -3.66 -1.07
N THR A 23 -27.33 -2.50 -1.57
CA THR A 23 -27.46 -2.16 -3.01
C THR A 23 -26.31 -2.67 -3.84
N GLY A 24 -25.20 -3.10 -3.22
CA GLY A 24 -23.98 -3.49 -3.92
C GLY A 24 -23.29 -2.35 -4.68
N ARG A 25 -23.63 -1.11 -4.37
CA ARG A 25 -23.07 0.06 -5.05
C ARG A 25 -21.78 0.47 -4.37
N TYR A 26 -20.77 0.77 -5.19
CA TYR A 26 -19.57 1.44 -4.71
C TYR A 26 -19.92 2.87 -4.25
N PRO A 27 -19.38 3.34 -3.09
CA PRO A 27 -19.53 4.74 -2.72
C PRO A 27 -18.92 5.65 -3.80
N ARG A 28 -19.44 6.86 -3.94
CA ARG A 28 -19.01 7.83 -4.96
C ARG A 28 -17.51 8.08 -5.03
N PHE A 29 -16.81 7.87 -3.91
CA PHE A 29 -15.36 8.07 -3.78
C PHE A 29 -14.56 6.77 -3.94
N ALA A 30 -15.20 5.62 -4.15
CA ALA A 30 -14.50 4.36 -4.38
C ALA A 30 -14.12 4.23 -5.85
N PHE A 31 -12.96 3.62 -6.08
CA PHE A 31 -12.55 3.22 -7.43
C PHE A 31 -13.11 1.84 -7.77
N GLU A 32 -13.67 1.74 -8.96
CA GLU A 32 -14.03 0.46 -9.60
C GLU A 32 -12.85 -0.05 -10.44
N ASP A 33 -12.90 -1.30 -10.87
CA ASP A 33 -11.87 -1.87 -11.75
C ASP A 33 -11.78 -1.14 -13.09
N ALA A 34 -12.90 -0.59 -13.57
CA ALA A 34 -12.96 0.20 -14.80
C ALA A 34 -12.21 1.54 -14.71
N ASP A 35 -11.98 2.03 -13.50
CA ASP A 35 -11.27 3.30 -13.26
C ASP A 35 -9.74 3.13 -13.26
N ALA A 36 -9.24 1.90 -13.35
CA ALA A 36 -7.81 1.62 -13.27
C ALA A 36 -7.05 2.29 -14.43
N LEU A 37 -6.09 3.13 -14.07
CA LEU A 37 -5.24 3.85 -15.01
C LEU A 37 -3.82 3.32 -14.94
N ARG A 38 -3.26 2.94 -16.08
CA ARG A 38 -1.85 2.56 -16.25
C ARG A 38 -1.14 3.56 -17.16
N ARG A 39 0.17 3.68 -17.00
CA ARG A 39 0.99 4.55 -17.87
C ARG A 39 0.97 4.07 -19.32
N GLU A 40 0.97 2.75 -19.52
CA GLU A 40 0.99 2.11 -20.83
C GLU A 40 0.01 0.93 -20.85
N GLU A 41 -0.65 0.71 -21.98
CA GLU A 41 -1.35 -0.55 -22.23
C GLU A 41 -0.32 -1.59 -22.73
N ARG A 42 -0.14 -2.67 -21.96
CA ARG A 42 0.77 -3.76 -22.33
C ARG A 42 -0.02 -5.01 -22.70
N PRO A 43 0.45 -5.82 -23.68
CA PRO A 43 -0.21 -7.06 -24.07
C PRO A 43 -0.42 -8.03 -22.90
N ASP A 44 0.50 -8.05 -21.92
CA ASP A 44 0.43 -8.89 -20.74
C ASP A 44 -0.72 -8.51 -19.81
N ASP A 45 -1.16 -7.26 -19.85
CA ASP A 45 -2.33 -6.77 -19.13
C ASP A 45 -3.65 -7.20 -19.81
N LEU A 46 -3.56 -7.77 -21.03
CA LEU A 46 -4.66 -8.22 -21.87
C LEU A 46 -4.76 -9.74 -22.01
N SER A 47 -4.15 -10.50 -21.08
CA SER A 47 -4.11 -11.96 -21.17
C SER A 47 -5.51 -12.59 -21.28
N LEU A 48 -5.57 -13.80 -21.85
CA LEU A 48 -6.82 -14.59 -22.07
C LEU A 48 -7.66 -14.76 -20.81
N PHE A 49 -7.02 -14.75 -19.65
CA PHE A 49 -7.66 -14.73 -18.34
C PHE A 49 -7.58 -13.32 -17.78
N ARG A 50 -8.46 -12.43 -18.25
CA ARG A 50 -8.54 -11.07 -17.71
C ARG A 50 -8.78 -11.12 -16.22
N GLN A 51 -7.70 -10.92 -15.47
CA GLN A 51 -7.82 -10.66 -14.06
C GLN A 51 -8.18 -9.19 -13.84
N PRO A 52 -8.87 -8.87 -12.74
CA PRO A 52 -9.08 -7.49 -12.35
C PRO A 52 -7.76 -6.71 -12.29
N PRO A 53 -7.73 -5.44 -12.69
CA PRO A 53 -6.49 -4.68 -12.85
C PRO A 53 -5.67 -4.56 -11.56
N PHE A 54 -6.32 -4.45 -10.42
CA PHE A 54 -5.65 -4.35 -9.13
C PHE A 54 -5.08 -5.69 -8.65
N VAL A 55 -5.64 -6.82 -9.10
CA VAL A 55 -5.07 -8.16 -8.87
C VAL A 55 -3.73 -8.31 -9.59
N TYR A 56 -3.59 -7.74 -10.79
CA TYR A 56 -2.27 -7.67 -11.45
C TYR A 56 -1.25 -6.89 -10.63
N ASP A 57 -1.66 -5.77 -10.03
CA ASP A 57 -0.78 -5.00 -9.16
C ASP A 57 -0.33 -5.82 -7.94
N ILE A 58 -1.24 -6.57 -7.31
CA ILE A 58 -0.92 -7.50 -6.22
C ILE A 58 0.14 -8.50 -6.67
N GLN A 59 -0.06 -9.14 -7.82
CA GLN A 59 0.89 -10.13 -8.36
C GLN A 59 2.27 -9.52 -8.63
N LYS A 60 2.32 -8.31 -9.19
CA LYS A 60 3.57 -7.59 -9.44
C LYS A 60 4.31 -7.28 -8.14
N ILE A 61 3.59 -6.85 -7.10
CA ILE A 61 4.16 -6.59 -5.78
C ILE A 61 4.70 -7.87 -5.16
N LEU A 62 3.92 -8.96 -5.17
CA LEU A 62 4.33 -10.25 -4.61
C LEU A 62 5.56 -10.85 -5.32
N ASN A 63 5.73 -10.58 -6.60
CA ASN A 63 6.90 -11.00 -7.39
C ASN A 63 8.07 -10.02 -7.30
N CYS A 64 7.92 -8.87 -6.64
CA CYS A 64 8.99 -7.90 -6.49
C CYS A 64 10.10 -8.45 -5.59
N PRO A 65 11.38 -8.42 -6.03
CA PRO A 65 12.50 -8.89 -5.21
C PRO A 65 12.61 -8.18 -3.85
N PHE A 66 12.20 -6.92 -3.78
CA PHE A 66 12.20 -6.15 -2.54
C PHE A 66 11.13 -6.64 -1.56
N PHE A 67 9.97 -7.08 -2.06
CA PHE A 67 8.95 -7.72 -1.24
C PHE A 67 9.43 -9.06 -0.69
N ASN A 68 10.06 -9.87 -1.54
CA ASN A 68 10.55 -11.21 -1.17
C ASN A 68 11.75 -11.18 -0.21
N ARG A 69 12.50 -10.08 -0.13
CA ARG A 69 13.57 -9.93 0.85
C ARG A 69 13.13 -10.14 2.29
N TYR A 70 11.86 -9.92 2.57
CA TYR A 70 11.30 -10.11 3.91
C TYR A 70 11.04 -11.59 4.23
N SER A 71 10.96 -12.47 3.22
CA SER A 71 10.68 -13.90 3.39
C SER A 71 11.92 -14.80 3.23
N ASP A 72 12.91 -14.41 2.41
CA ASP A 72 14.01 -15.31 2.00
C ASP A 72 15.20 -15.39 2.97
N LYS A 73 15.28 -14.56 4.00
CA LYS A 73 16.42 -14.57 4.93
C LYS A 73 16.30 -15.58 6.07
N THR A 74 15.31 -16.44 6.07
CA THR A 74 15.07 -17.39 7.17
C THR A 74 15.97 -18.61 7.16
N GLN A 75 16.76 -18.89 6.12
CA GLN A 75 17.50 -20.14 6.00
C GLN A 75 19.03 -20.06 6.14
N VAL A 76 19.67 -18.90 6.08
CA VAL A 76 21.15 -18.80 6.03
C VAL A 76 21.80 -18.28 7.30
N PHE A 77 21.08 -17.59 8.18
CA PHE A 77 21.63 -17.04 9.43
C PHE A 77 20.73 -17.29 10.63
N SER A 78 20.61 -18.58 11.02
CA SER A 78 19.85 -19.00 12.20
C SER A 78 20.53 -18.64 13.54
N LEU A 79 21.64 -17.91 13.53
CA LEU A 79 22.39 -17.51 14.73
C LEU A 79 22.15 -16.07 15.20
N PHE A 80 21.51 -15.25 14.41
CA PHE A 80 21.03 -13.92 14.84
C PHE A 80 19.51 -13.94 14.86
N LYS A 81 18.91 -13.54 15.97
CA LYS A 81 17.47 -13.43 16.18
C LYS A 81 16.83 -12.62 15.03
N ASN A 82 16.28 -13.33 14.05
CA ASN A 82 15.67 -12.77 12.84
C ASN A 82 14.21 -12.37 13.09
N ASP A 83 13.90 -11.92 14.31
CA ASP A 83 12.55 -11.53 14.73
C ASP A 83 11.98 -10.39 13.88
N ASP A 84 12.84 -9.48 13.39
CA ASP A 84 12.35 -8.30 12.66
C ASP A 84 11.84 -8.62 11.26
N ILE A 85 12.39 -9.64 10.58
CA ILE A 85 11.99 -10.01 9.22
C ILE A 85 10.68 -10.79 9.25
N SER A 86 10.56 -11.74 10.15
CA SER A 86 9.30 -12.48 10.38
C SER A 86 8.18 -11.52 10.81
N ARG A 87 8.48 -10.53 11.64
CA ARG A 87 7.54 -9.52 12.09
C ARG A 87 7.04 -8.63 10.95
N ARG A 88 7.91 -8.25 9.99
CA ARG A 88 7.49 -7.42 8.84
C ARG A 88 6.57 -8.15 7.89
N SER A 89 6.89 -9.39 7.52
CA SER A 89 6.00 -10.20 6.67
C SER A 89 4.63 -10.37 7.33
N LEU A 90 4.61 -10.68 8.62
CA LEU A 90 3.38 -10.78 9.40
C LEU A 90 2.66 -9.44 9.51
N HIS A 91 3.39 -8.35 9.75
CA HIS A 91 2.83 -6.99 9.81
C HIS A 91 2.09 -6.63 8.52
N VAL A 92 2.72 -6.80 7.37
CA VAL A 92 2.11 -6.49 6.07
C VAL A 92 0.85 -7.31 5.84
N GLN A 93 0.86 -8.60 6.20
CA GLN A 93 -0.32 -9.46 6.10
C GLN A 93 -1.44 -9.01 7.04
N MET A 94 -1.12 -8.63 8.27
CA MET A 94 -2.10 -8.13 9.23
C MET A 94 -2.70 -6.80 8.78
N VAL A 95 -1.87 -5.87 8.29
CA VAL A 95 -2.33 -4.59 7.72
C VAL A 95 -3.30 -4.84 6.57
N SER A 96 -2.94 -5.74 5.65
CA SER A 96 -3.82 -6.11 4.53
C SER A 96 -5.16 -6.68 5.01
N ARG A 97 -5.16 -7.57 5.99
CA ARG A 97 -6.39 -8.18 6.53
C ARG A 97 -7.30 -7.14 7.20
N ILE A 98 -6.73 -6.27 8.02
CA ILE A 98 -7.48 -5.20 8.69
C ILE A 98 -8.05 -4.22 7.67
N ALA A 99 -7.21 -3.77 6.73
CA ALA A 99 -7.63 -2.84 5.69
C ALA A 99 -8.76 -3.41 4.81
N ARG A 100 -8.67 -4.69 4.42
CA ARG A 100 -9.74 -5.38 3.69
C ARG A 100 -11.04 -5.47 4.51
N THR A 101 -10.96 -5.74 5.81
CA THR A 101 -12.12 -5.79 6.69
C THR A 101 -12.84 -4.44 6.75
N ILE A 102 -12.09 -3.36 6.91
CA ILE A 102 -12.62 -1.99 6.88
C ILE A 102 -13.20 -1.68 5.50
N GLY A 103 -12.45 -1.98 4.44
CA GLY A 103 -12.88 -1.74 3.07
C GLY A 103 -14.15 -2.49 2.69
N GLN A 104 -14.31 -3.71 3.18
CA GLN A 104 -15.54 -4.49 2.98
C GLN A 104 -16.74 -3.82 3.66
N SER A 105 -16.56 -3.32 4.88
CA SER A 105 -17.64 -2.60 5.60
C SER A 105 -18.03 -1.30 4.93
N LEU A 106 -17.08 -0.64 4.27
CA LEU A 106 -17.28 0.62 3.54
C LEU A 106 -17.60 0.41 2.05
N HIS A 107 -17.71 -0.83 1.61
CA HIS A 107 -17.97 -1.20 0.22
C HIS A 107 -16.95 -0.60 -0.77
N LEU A 108 -15.66 -0.72 -0.44
CA LEU A 108 -14.55 -0.27 -1.26
C LEU A 108 -13.96 -1.42 -2.09
N ASN A 109 -13.16 -1.08 -3.10
CA ASN A 109 -12.46 -2.07 -3.91
C ASN A 109 -11.38 -2.79 -3.10
N LEU A 110 -11.62 -4.06 -2.78
CA LEU A 110 -10.77 -4.83 -1.89
C LEU A 110 -9.42 -5.19 -2.50
N ASP A 111 -9.37 -5.36 -3.81
CA ASP A 111 -8.13 -5.69 -4.51
C ASP A 111 -7.19 -4.48 -4.56
N LEU A 112 -7.74 -3.28 -4.75
CA LEU A 112 -6.97 -2.04 -4.65
C LEU A 112 -6.42 -1.84 -3.23
N ILE A 113 -7.26 -2.06 -2.21
CA ILE A 113 -6.84 -1.97 -0.81
C ILE A 113 -5.71 -2.95 -0.50
N GLU A 114 -5.82 -4.19 -0.98
CA GLU A 114 -4.79 -5.21 -0.80
C GLU A 114 -3.48 -4.82 -1.50
N ALA A 115 -3.55 -4.34 -2.74
CA ALA A 115 -2.37 -3.89 -3.48
C ALA A 115 -1.64 -2.76 -2.73
N ILE A 116 -2.38 -1.77 -2.23
CA ILE A 116 -1.81 -0.67 -1.43
C ILE A 116 -1.18 -1.21 -0.14
N ALA A 117 -1.90 -2.07 0.59
CA ALA A 117 -1.45 -2.62 1.85
C ALA A 117 -0.19 -3.50 1.69
N LEU A 118 -0.08 -4.27 0.63
CA LEU A 118 1.10 -5.09 0.36
C LEU A 118 2.31 -4.25 -0.09
N GLY A 119 2.06 -3.17 -0.82
CA GLY A 119 3.12 -2.33 -1.39
C GLY A 119 3.62 -1.20 -0.48
N HIS A 120 2.89 -0.86 0.59
CA HIS A 120 3.16 0.37 1.35
C HIS A 120 4.57 0.47 1.95
N ASP A 121 5.11 -0.66 2.40
CA ASP A 121 6.42 -0.74 3.08
C ASP A 121 7.57 -1.26 2.21
N ILE A 122 7.34 -1.48 0.91
CA ILE A 122 8.33 -2.10 0.01
C ILE A 122 9.62 -1.28 -0.11
N GLY A 123 9.53 0.03 0.05
CA GLY A 123 10.65 0.97 0.03
C GLY A 123 11.28 1.23 1.39
N HIS A 124 10.88 0.51 2.44
CA HIS A 124 11.44 0.70 3.77
C HIS A 124 12.90 0.24 3.81
N PRO A 125 13.81 1.05 4.35
CA PRO A 125 15.22 0.68 4.45
C PRO A 125 15.43 -0.41 5.51
N PRO A 126 16.61 -1.08 5.50
CA PRO A 126 17.03 -1.92 6.60
C PRO A 126 17.00 -1.15 7.92
N PHE A 127 16.67 -1.82 9.03
CA PHE A 127 16.55 -1.24 10.38
C PHE A 127 15.39 -0.25 10.56
N ALA A 128 14.37 -0.32 9.73
CA ALA A 128 13.12 0.44 9.86
C ALA A 128 13.35 1.96 10.08
N HIS A 129 12.72 2.53 11.10
CA HIS A 129 12.83 3.96 11.40
C HIS A 129 14.24 4.48 11.67
N ALA A 130 15.11 3.67 12.28
CA ALA A 130 16.49 4.07 12.50
C ALA A 130 17.27 4.19 11.18
N GLY A 131 17.05 3.23 10.26
CA GLY A 131 17.62 3.29 8.92
C GLY A 131 17.05 4.43 8.08
N GLU A 132 15.76 4.69 8.21
CA GLU A 132 15.10 5.80 7.54
C GLU A 132 15.65 7.15 7.99
N HIS A 133 15.77 7.36 9.30
CA HIS A 133 16.36 8.59 9.84
C HIS A 133 17.80 8.81 9.39
N TYR A 134 18.60 7.74 9.36
CA TYR A 134 19.98 7.81 8.87
C TYR A 134 20.06 8.17 7.38
N LEU A 135 19.22 7.54 6.55
CA LEU A 135 19.13 7.83 5.12
C LEU A 135 18.60 9.23 4.87
N ASP A 136 17.65 9.70 5.67
CA ASP A 136 17.11 11.05 5.57
C ASP A 136 18.22 12.10 5.74
N GLY A 137 19.08 11.96 6.75
CA GLY A 137 20.23 12.82 6.92
C GLY A 137 21.15 12.85 5.70
N ILE A 138 21.52 11.68 5.15
CA ILE A 138 22.39 11.57 3.98
C ILE A 138 21.75 12.21 2.73
N VAL A 139 20.46 11.94 2.51
CA VAL A 139 19.73 12.44 1.34
C VAL A 139 19.56 13.96 1.46
N PHE A 140 19.23 14.45 2.65
CA PHE A 140 19.07 15.86 2.89
C PHE A 140 20.38 16.63 2.66
N ASP A 141 21.50 16.13 3.21
CA ASP A 141 22.83 16.74 3.05
C ASP A 141 23.26 16.83 1.57
N ARG A 142 22.86 15.85 0.76
CA ARG A 142 23.26 15.78 -0.66
C ARG A 142 22.32 16.50 -1.61
N THR A 143 21.04 16.58 -1.27
CA THR A 143 19.99 16.99 -2.23
C THR A 143 19.08 18.10 -1.71
N GLY A 144 19.11 18.41 -0.41
CA GLY A 144 18.15 19.30 0.25
C GLY A 144 16.73 18.72 0.33
N ARG A 145 16.55 17.42 0.09
CA ARG A 145 15.26 16.73 0.13
C ARG A 145 15.26 15.67 1.21
N HIS A 146 14.11 15.46 1.85
CA HIS A 146 13.92 14.42 2.83
C HIS A 146 13.71 13.05 2.19
N PHE A 147 14.22 12.01 2.84
CA PHE A 147 13.91 10.63 2.51
C PHE A 147 12.56 10.25 3.15
N ASP A 148 11.69 9.63 2.35
CA ASP A 148 10.40 9.12 2.78
C ASP A 148 10.20 7.71 2.18
N HIS A 149 9.92 6.71 3.03
CA HIS A 149 9.80 5.33 2.57
C HIS A 149 8.57 5.11 1.67
N ALA A 150 7.50 5.89 1.82
CA ALA A 150 6.33 5.79 0.96
C ALA A 150 6.65 6.28 -0.46
N VAL A 151 7.37 7.40 -0.57
CA VAL A 151 7.88 7.90 -1.86
C VAL A 151 8.87 6.91 -2.47
N HIS A 152 9.73 6.31 -1.63
CA HIS A 152 10.69 5.31 -2.10
C HIS A 152 10.00 4.02 -2.54
N SER A 153 8.91 3.60 -1.90
CA SER A 153 8.09 2.47 -2.34
C SER A 153 7.55 2.68 -3.76
N VAL A 154 7.02 3.87 -4.04
CA VAL A 154 6.58 4.22 -5.39
C VAL A 154 7.76 4.20 -6.38
N ARG A 155 8.91 4.77 -6.01
CA ARG A 155 10.10 4.75 -6.85
C ARG A 155 10.56 3.33 -7.18
N VAL A 156 10.48 2.41 -6.23
CA VAL A 156 10.81 0.99 -6.45
C VAL A 156 9.87 0.36 -7.47
N LEU A 157 8.56 0.57 -7.33
CA LEU A 157 7.53 -0.08 -8.16
C LEU A 157 7.33 0.56 -9.53
N ASP A 158 7.73 1.82 -9.72
CA ASP A 158 7.56 2.57 -10.98
C ASP A 158 8.87 2.83 -11.72
N GLY A 159 9.96 3.07 -10.99
CA GLY A 159 11.23 3.47 -11.57
C GLY A 159 12.30 2.37 -11.56
N VAL A 160 12.53 1.71 -10.42
CA VAL A 160 13.55 0.64 -10.31
C VAL A 160 13.06 -0.63 -11.01
N PHE A 161 11.82 -1.00 -10.74
CA PHE A 161 11.12 -2.06 -11.44
C PHE A 161 9.92 -1.46 -12.18
N PRO A 162 10.02 -1.22 -13.51
CA PRO A 162 8.95 -0.57 -14.27
C PRO A 162 7.79 -1.53 -14.48
N TYR A 163 7.06 -1.83 -13.41
CA TYR A 163 5.95 -2.80 -13.40
C TYR A 163 4.68 -2.29 -14.08
N ASN A 164 4.65 -1.02 -14.48
CA ASN A 164 3.43 -0.43 -15.03
C ASN A 164 2.22 -0.59 -14.07
N MET A 165 2.44 -0.23 -12.81
CA MET A 165 1.41 -0.25 -11.77
C MET A 165 0.28 0.70 -12.11
N THR A 166 -0.91 0.44 -11.55
CA THR A 166 -1.99 1.43 -11.65
C THR A 166 -1.66 2.69 -10.87
N LEU A 167 -2.12 3.83 -11.39
CA LEU A 167 -1.98 5.12 -10.70
C LEU A 167 -2.63 5.08 -9.32
N GLN A 168 -3.77 4.41 -9.20
CA GLN A 168 -4.51 4.28 -7.94
C GLN A 168 -3.69 3.56 -6.88
N THR A 169 -3.03 2.45 -7.23
CA THR A 169 -2.15 1.73 -6.31
C THR A 169 -0.96 2.58 -5.88
N LEU A 170 -0.28 3.24 -6.83
CA LEU A 170 0.85 4.10 -6.52
C LEU A 170 0.45 5.30 -5.65
N ASN A 171 -0.70 5.91 -5.94
CA ASN A 171 -1.23 7.02 -5.14
C ASN A 171 -1.59 6.57 -3.71
N GLY A 172 -2.21 5.41 -3.56
CA GLY A 172 -2.52 4.85 -2.24
C GLY A 172 -1.25 4.57 -1.43
N ILE A 173 -0.21 4.01 -2.08
CA ILE A 173 1.08 3.74 -1.43
C ILE A 173 1.75 5.05 -0.96
N VAL A 174 1.83 6.08 -1.81
CA VAL A 174 2.49 7.33 -1.43
C VAL A 174 1.73 8.12 -0.37
N SER A 175 0.42 7.91 -0.28
CA SER A 175 -0.46 8.66 0.62
C SER A 175 -0.68 7.99 1.98
N HIS A 176 -0.26 6.72 2.17
CA HIS A 176 -0.57 5.98 3.38
C HIS A 176 0.07 6.59 4.63
N ASN A 177 1.18 7.26 4.45
CA ASN A 177 1.99 7.86 5.52
C ASN A 177 1.71 9.36 5.67
N ALA A 178 0.52 9.82 5.27
CA ALA A 178 0.14 11.20 5.38
C ALA A 178 0.29 11.69 6.83
N VAL A 179 1.52 12.08 7.18
CA VAL A 179 1.75 13.03 8.26
C VAL A 179 1.12 14.32 7.79
N LEU A 180 -0.12 14.50 8.20
CA LEU A 180 -1.04 15.54 7.72
C LEU A 180 -0.66 16.93 8.23
N ASP A 181 0.57 17.35 8.02
CA ASP A 181 0.92 18.76 8.10
C ASP A 181 0.59 19.53 6.81
N ARG A 182 0.13 18.83 5.76
CA ARG A 182 -0.30 19.46 4.51
C ARG A 182 -1.59 18.85 4.01
N CYS A 183 -2.66 19.61 4.08
CA CYS A 183 -3.99 19.25 3.58
C CYS A 183 -4.10 19.16 2.05
N GLU A 184 -3.03 19.39 1.29
CA GLU A 184 -3.04 19.35 -0.16
C GLU A 184 -1.90 18.48 -0.67
N TYR A 185 -2.25 17.30 -1.16
CA TYR A 185 -1.40 16.48 -1.99
C TYR A 185 -1.76 16.76 -3.45
N ALA A 186 -1.03 17.65 -4.09
CA ALA A 186 -1.10 17.82 -5.53
C ALA A 186 -0.06 16.90 -6.18
N PRO A 187 -0.44 15.89 -6.99
CA PRO A 187 0.51 15.17 -7.80
C PRO A 187 1.19 16.19 -8.71
N LYS A 188 2.52 16.24 -8.69
CA LYS A 188 3.24 17.05 -9.66
C LYS A 188 2.91 16.51 -11.05
N ALA A 189 2.27 17.33 -11.86
CA ALA A 189 2.18 17.06 -13.29
C ALA A 189 3.60 16.84 -13.83
N ALA A 190 3.75 15.77 -14.61
CA ALA A 190 5.00 15.43 -15.28
C ALA A 190 5.37 16.53 -16.29
#